data_ecb3bb15094675d798a6965f83323c27
#
_entry.id   ecb3bb15094675d798a6965f83323c27
#
_cell.length_a   1.000
_cell.length_b   1.000
_cell.length_c   1.000
_cell.angle_alpha   90.00
_cell.angle_beta   90.00
_cell.angle_gamma   90.00
#
_symmetry.space_group_name_H-M   'P 1'
#
loop_
_entity.id
_entity.type
_entity.pdbx_description
1 polymer ?
#
loop_
_entity_poly.entity_id
_entity_poly.type
_entity_poly.pdbx_seq_one_letter_code
_entity_poly.pdbx_strand_id
1 'polypeptide(L)'
;MKLTGARILMECLREQKVDTIFGYPGGTILNVYDALYDCKEITHILTSHEQGAAHAADGYARSTGKVGVCFATSGPGATNLTTGIATAYMDSSPVVFISCNVPQNLIGKDAFQEVDITGIAMPITKATYLVRDPQTIPDVMRQAFAVAATGRPGPVLIDFLKNVTFPTTMIDYEFIPWKENRSCGSIRELNLRHGLKPP
;
A
#
# COMPACT_ATOMS: atom_id res chain seq x y z
N MET A 1 0.05 -20.12 -8.49
CA MET A 1 -0.52 -20.71 -7.25
C MET A 1 -1.77 -19.97 -6.85
N LYS A 2 -2.71 -20.62 -6.12
CA LYS A 2 -3.91 -19.93 -5.62
C LYS A 2 -3.66 -19.39 -4.23
N LEU A 3 -3.82 -18.07 -4.05
CA LEU A 3 -3.59 -17.36 -2.79
C LEU A 3 -4.74 -16.41 -2.48
N THR A 4 -4.91 -16.07 -1.21
CA THR A 4 -5.81 -14.99 -0.78
C THR A 4 -5.21 -13.63 -1.13
N GLY A 5 -6.05 -12.59 -1.27
CA GLY A 5 -5.54 -11.24 -1.53
C GLY A 5 -4.54 -10.75 -0.49
N ALA A 6 -4.75 -11.07 0.79
CA ALA A 6 -3.79 -10.74 1.86
C ALA A 6 -2.43 -11.44 1.66
N ARG A 7 -2.42 -12.71 1.27
CA ARG A 7 -1.17 -13.45 0.98
C ARG A 7 -0.49 -12.95 -0.30
N ILE A 8 -1.26 -12.58 -1.33
CA ILE A 8 -0.70 -11.97 -2.54
C ILE A 8 -0.01 -10.64 -2.21
N LEU A 9 -0.60 -9.83 -1.33
CA LEU A 9 0.03 -8.59 -0.87
C LEU A 9 1.40 -8.89 -0.24
N MET A 10 1.52 -9.93 0.62
CA MET A 10 2.81 -10.34 1.19
C MET A 10 3.80 -10.79 0.11
N GLU A 11 3.37 -11.60 -0.86
CA GLU A 11 4.23 -12.03 -1.97
C GLU A 11 4.70 -10.83 -2.82
N CYS A 12 3.82 -9.85 -3.07
CA CYS A 12 4.21 -8.63 -3.77
C CYS A 12 5.25 -7.81 -2.99
N LEU A 13 5.15 -7.74 -1.65
CA LEU A 13 6.18 -7.10 -0.82
C LEU A 13 7.51 -7.84 -0.90
N ARG A 14 7.49 -9.18 -0.92
CA ARG A 14 8.70 -10.01 -1.12
C ARG A 14 9.30 -9.79 -2.52
N GLU A 15 8.46 -9.68 -3.57
CA GLU A 15 8.91 -9.32 -4.92
C GLU A 15 9.69 -7.99 -4.91
N GLN A 16 9.25 -7.02 -4.10
CA GLN A 16 9.87 -5.70 -3.97
C GLN A 16 11.04 -5.68 -2.98
N LYS A 17 11.46 -6.85 -2.44
CA LYS A 17 12.54 -6.99 -1.44
C LYS A 17 12.30 -6.16 -0.17
N VAL A 18 11.04 -6.01 0.23
CA VAL A 18 10.69 -5.37 1.50
C VAL A 18 11.10 -6.29 2.64
N ASP A 19 11.88 -5.78 3.56
CA ASP A 19 12.35 -6.49 4.76
C ASP A 19 11.78 -5.92 6.06
N THR A 20 11.25 -4.70 6.01
CA THR A 20 10.74 -4.00 7.19
C THR A 20 9.45 -3.25 6.87
N ILE A 21 8.45 -3.37 7.74
CA ILE A 21 7.18 -2.66 7.67
C ILE A 21 6.94 -1.98 9.02
N PHE A 22 6.49 -0.73 8.98
CA PHE A 22 6.06 0.02 10.15
C PHE A 22 4.54 0.11 10.16
N GLY A 23 3.89 0.00 11.32
CA GLY A 23 2.44 0.10 11.32
C GLY A 23 1.79 -0.09 12.67
N TYR A 24 0.47 0.13 12.66
CA TYR A 24 -0.42 -0.12 13.77
C TYR A 24 -1.65 -0.92 13.29
N PRO A 25 -1.97 -2.07 13.91
CA PRO A 25 -3.10 -2.91 13.49
C PRO A 25 -4.45 -2.29 13.83
N GLY A 26 -5.48 -2.70 13.08
CA GLY A 26 -6.86 -2.30 13.33
C GLY A 26 -7.84 -3.16 12.53
N GLY A 27 -9.14 -3.00 12.77
CA GLY A 27 -10.18 -3.93 12.36
C GLY A 27 -10.26 -4.28 10.87
N THR A 28 -9.97 -3.33 9.97
CA THR A 28 -10.09 -3.57 8.52
C THR A 28 -8.84 -4.23 7.93
N ILE A 29 -7.66 -4.03 8.55
CA ILE A 29 -6.38 -4.57 8.05
C ILE A 29 -5.97 -5.91 8.68
N LEU A 30 -6.77 -6.49 9.58
CA LEU A 30 -6.41 -7.71 10.31
C LEU A 30 -6.05 -8.88 9.39
N ASN A 31 -6.74 -9.07 8.27
CA ASN A 31 -6.42 -10.14 7.33
C ASN A 31 -4.99 -10.01 6.76
N VAL A 32 -4.53 -8.77 6.58
CA VAL A 32 -3.17 -8.48 6.11
C VAL A 32 -2.15 -8.76 7.22
N TYR A 33 -2.47 -8.38 8.47
CA TYR A 33 -1.62 -8.69 9.63
C TYR A 33 -1.53 -10.18 9.92
N ASP A 34 -2.61 -10.93 9.71
CA ASP A 34 -2.61 -12.39 9.83
C ASP A 34 -1.67 -13.03 8.79
N ALA A 35 -1.73 -12.57 7.53
CA ALA A 35 -0.80 -13.02 6.50
C ALA A 35 0.66 -12.59 6.79
N LEU A 36 0.87 -11.41 7.37
CA LEU A 36 2.18 -10.90 7.77
C LEU A 36 2.79 -11.73 8.92
N TYR A 37 1.96 -12.23 9.84
CA TYR A 37 2.42 -13.09 10.94
C TYR A 37 3.10 -14.37 10.45
N ASP A 38 2.65 -14.91 9.32
CA ASP A 38 3.25 -16.09 8.68
C ASP A 38 4.50 -15.76 7.85
N CYS A 39 4.72 -14.47 7.50
CA CYS A 39 5.82 -14.02 6.65
C CYS A 39 7.07 -13.69 7.48
N LYS A 40 7.94 -14.67 7.69
CA LYS A 40 9.12 -14.54 8.59
C LYS A 40 10.25 -13.69 8.00
N GLU A 41 10.24 -13.43 6.70
CA GLU A 41 11.25 -12.63 6.00
C GLU A 41 11.04 -11.12 6.18
N ILE A 42 9.85 -10.69 6.64
CA ILE A 42 9.52 -9.28 6.84
C ILE A 42 9.42 -8.99 8.34
N THR A 43 10.21 -8.06 8.81
CA THR A 43 10.15 -7.57 10.19
C THR A 43 9.05 -6.51 10.31
N HIS A 44 8.12 -6.71 11.22
CA HIS A 44 7.12 -5.68 11.56
C HIS A 44 7.57 -4.88 12.78
N ILE A 45 7.61 -3.56 12.65
CA ILE A 45 7.84 -2.63 13.74
C ILE A 45 6.51 -2.03 14.16
N LEU A 46 5.99 -2.50 15.30
CA LEU A 46 4.78 -1.95 15.89
C LEU A 46 5.05 -0.57 16.50
N THR A 47 4.25 0.41 16.12
CA THR A 47 4.30 1.75 16.69
C THR A 47 3.09 1.99 17.61
N SER A 48 3.14 3.04 18.43
CA SER A 48 2.01 3.41 19.28
C SER A 48 0.98 4.30 18.56
N HIS A 49 1.31 4.80 17.35
CA HIS A 49 0.46 5.69 16.57
C HIS A 49 0.88 5.63 15.09
N GLU A 50 -0.08 5.72 14.18
CA GLU A 50 0.17 5.59 12.74
C GLU A 50 1.03 6.73 12.17
N GLN A 51 0.94 7.94 12.73
CA GLN A 51 1.85 9.03 12.37
C GLN A 51 3.31 8.66 12.67
N GLY A 52 3.57 8.01 13.81
CA GLY A 52 4.90 7.49 14.16
C GLY A 52 5.38 6.42 13.18
N ALA A 53 4.47 5.53 12.74
CA ALA A 53 4.78 4.54 11.71
C ALA A 53 5.13 5.19 10.36
N ALA A 54 4.37 6.21 9.97
CA ALA A 54 4.60 6.95 8.73
C ALA A 54 5.97 7.64 8.72
N HIS A 55 6.32 8.34 9.81
CA HIS A 55 7.65 8.96 9.95
C HIS A 55 8.78 7.94 10.06
N ALA A 56 8.54 6.79 10.68
CA ALA A 56 9.54 5.71 10.73
C ALA A 56 9.81 5.13 9.34
N ALA A 57 8.76 4.92 8.52
CA ALA A 57 8.90 4.47 7.13
C ALA A 57 9.65 5.51 6.28
N ASP A 58 9.36 6.81 6.46
CA ASP A 58 10.08 7.91 5.82
C ASP A 58 11.56 7.91 6.23
N GLY A 59 11.84 7.85 7.53
CA GLY A 59 13.22 7.76 8.04
C GLY A 59 13.98 6.54 7.54
N TYR A 60 13.30 5.39 7.44
CA TYR A 60 13.86 4.17 6.85
C TYR A 60 14.23 4.37 5.38
N ALA A 61 13.33 4.98 4.59
CA ALA A 61 13.61 5.23 3.18
C ALA A 61 14.84 6.14 3.00
N ARG A 62 14.93 7.21 3.80
CA ARG A 62 16.07 8.16 3.75
C ARG A 62 17.39 7.51 4.15
N SER A 63 17.38 6.67 5.19
CA SER A 63 18.62 6.08 5.73
C SER A 63 19.13 4.90 4.93
N THR A 64 18.23 4.15 4.26
CA THR A 64 18.61 2.92 3.55
C THR A 64 18.64 3.05 2.04
N GLY A 65 17.97 4.09 1.48
CA GLY A 65 17.75 4.21 0.04
C GLY A 65 16.71 3.24 -0.53
N LYS A 66 16.06 2.43 0.32
CA LYS A 66 14.98 1.53 -0.05
C LYS A 66 13.62 2.25 0.00
N VAL A 67 12.60 1.66 -0.60
CA VAL A 67 11.22 2.14 -0.44
C VAL A 67 10.73 1.79 0.97
N GLY A 68 10.32 2.79 1.74
CA GLY A 68 9.69 2.58 3.05
C GLY A 68 8.27 2.04 2.90
N VAL A 69 7.81 1.21 3.85
CA VAL A 69 6.44 0.66 3.83
C VAL A 69 5.76 0.90 5.16
N CYS A 70 4.54 1.45 5.11
CA CYS A 70 3.74 1.75 6.29
C CYS A 70 2.33 1.16 6.16
N PHE A 71 1.84 0.50 7.21
CA PHE A 71 0.51 -0.09 7.30
C PHE A 71 -0.39 0.66 8.27
N ALA A 72 -1.65 0.89 7.89
CA ALA A 72 -2.68 1.45 8.77
C ALA A 72 -4.07 0.85 8.49
N THR A 73 -4.93 0.91 9.48
CA THR A 73 -6.36 0.58 9.35
C THR A 73 -7.13 1.74 8.70
N SER A 74 -8.43 1.54 8.46
CA SER A 74 -9.33 2.57 7.91
C SER A 74 -9.60 3.73 8.89
N GLY A 75 -10.30 4.74 8.42
CA GLY A 75 -10.79 5.85 9.22
C GLY A 75 -9.67 6.59 9.93
N PRO A 76 -9.70 6.66 11.27
CA PRO A 76 -8.69 7.40 12.03
C PRO A 76 -7.27 6.88 11.81
N GLY A 77 -7.07 5.57 11.59
CA GLY A 77 -5.75 5.03 11.30
C GLY A 77 -5.19 5.56 9.98
N ALA A 78 -6.00 5.59 8.93
CA ALA A 78 -5.60 6.13 7.63
C ALA A 78 -5.37 7.65 7.69
N THR A 79 -6.25 8.43 8.35
CA THR A 79 -6.08 9.89 8.47
C THR A 79 -4.86 10.28 9.29
N ASN A 80 -4.47 9.46 10.28
CA ASN A 80 -3.25 9.66 11.06
C ASN A 80 -1.96 9.55 10.22
N LEU A 81 -2.01 8.98 9.02
CA LEU A 81 -0.86 8.93 8.10
C LEU A 81 -0.58 10.29 7.44
N THR A 82 -1.56 11.19 7.35
CA THR A 82 -1.53 12.39 6.50
C THR A 82 -0.29 13.25 6.71
N THR A 83 0.09 13.50 7.96
CA THR A 83 1.30 14.29 8.27
C THR A 83 2.57 13.63 7.73
N GLY A 84 2.73 12.32 7.96
CA GLY A 84 3.89 11.58 7.46
C GLY A 84 3.93 11.47 5.94
N ILE A 85 2.77 11.32 5.29
CA ILE A 85 2.65 11.35 3.82
C ILE A 85 3.11 12.71 3.29
N ALA A 86 2.59 13.82 3.87
CA ALA A 86 2.97 15.17 3.46
C ALA A 86 4.48 15.43 3.64
N THR A 87 5.07 14.96 4.75
CA THR A 87 6.52 15.07 4.99
C THR A 87 7.31 14.32 3.92
N ALA A 88 6.96 13.05 3.65
CA ALA A 88 7.61 12.25 2.61
C ALA A 88 7.48 12.88 1.21
N TYR A 89 6.33 13.52 0.92
CA TYR A 89 6.10 14.20 -0.34
C TYR A 89 7.01 15.43 -0.52
N MET A 90 7.08 16.28 0.50
CA MET A 90 7.91 17.51 0.46
C MET A 90 9.39 17.16 0.32
N ASP A 91 9.86 16.14 1.00
CA ASP A 91 11.27 15.74 1.04
C ASP A 91 11.63 14.68 -0.03
N SER A 92 10.69 14.33 -0.90
CA SER A 92 10.92 13.36 -2.00
C SER A 92 11.37 11.97 -1.52
N SER A 93 10.81 11.50 -0.41
CA SER A 93 11.11 10.18 0.14
C SER A 93 10.20 9.12 -0.47
N PRO A 94 10.75 8.02 -1.03
CA PRO A 94 9.95 6.93 -1.60
C PRO A 94 9.32 6.10 -0.47
N VAL A 95 8.02 6.27 -0.25
CA VAL A 95 7.27 5.49 0.74
C VAL A 95 5.97 4.98 0.13
N VAL A 96 5.67 3.70 0.35
CA VAL A 96 4.37 3.10 0.01
C VAL A 96 3.56 2.95 1.29
N PHE A 97 2.48 3.72 1.37
CA PHE A 97 1.49 3.65 2.44
C PHE A 97 0.38 2.70 2.02
N ILE A 98 0.05 1.75 2.88
CA ILE A 98 -1.01 0.77 2.66
C ILE A 98 -2.03 0.88 3.76
N SER A 99 -3.27 1.24 3.37
CA SER A 99 -4.44 1.23 4.24
C SER A 99 -5.44 0.16 3.79
N CYS A 100 -6.32 -0.22 4.70
CA CYS A 100 -7.44 -1.08 4.36
C CYS A 100 -8.74 -0.39 4.77
N ASN A 101 -9.63 -0.15 3.81
CA ASN A 101 -10.92 0.50 4.01
C ASN A 101 -12.02 -0.52 4.34
N VAL A 102 -13.23 -0.02 4.59
CA VAL A 102 -14.42 -0.85 4.78
C VAL A 102 -14.71 -1.73 3.57
N PRO A 103 -15.53 -2.80 3.69
CA PRO A 103 -15.93 -3.60 2.54
C PRO A 103 -16.66 -2.80 1.48
N GLN A 104 -16.58 -3.22 0.22
CA GLN A 104 -17.13 -2.52 -0.95
C GLN A 104 -18.62 -2.19 -0.82
N ASN A 105 -19.40 -3.04 -0.19
CA ASN A 105 -20.84 -2.83 0.01
C ASN A 105 -21.19 -1.73 1.03
N LEU A 106 -20.20 -1.24 1.79
CA LEU A 106 -20.34 -0.17 2.77
C LEU A 106 -19.79 1.18 2.28
N ILE A 107 -19.02 1.21 1.21
CA ILE A 107 -18.44 2.45 0.65
C ILE A 107 -19.55 3.43 0.26
N GLY A 108 -19.40 4.69 0.72
CA GLY A 108 -20.35 5.79 0.49
C GLY A 108 -21.59 5.73 1.36
N LYS A 109 -21.54 5.00 2.48
CA LYS A 109 -22.66 4.86 3.43
C LYS A 109 -22.38 5.39 4.82
N ASP A 110 -21.30 6.18 4.98
CA ASP A 110 -20.84 6.70 6.26
C ASP A 110 -20.68 5.58 7.32
N ALA A 111 -20.13 4.45 6.87
CA ALA A 111 -19.92 3.29 7.73
C ALA A 111 -18.87 3.58 8.82
N PHE A 112 -18.88 2.76 9.88
CA PHE A 112 -17.92 2.90 10.97
C PHE A 112 -16.46 2.88 10.44
N GLN A 113 -15.71 3.93 10.75
CA GLN A 113 -14.33 4.15 10.29
C GLN A 113 -14.18 4.17 8.76
N GLU A 114 -15.19 4.50 8.01
CA GLU A 114 -15.08 4.82 6.60
C GLU A 114 -14.46 6.23 6.42
N VAL A 115 -13.52 6.36 5.50
CA VAL A 115 -12.99 7.65 5.06
C VAL A 115 -12.46 7.54 3.63
N ASP A 116 -12.62 8.59 2.83
CA ASP A 116 -11.96 8.70 1.53
C ASP A 116 -10.51 9.15 1.69
N ILE A 117 -9.67 8.24 2.16
CA ILE A 117 -8.24 8.52 2.32
C ILE A 117 -7.53 8.78 0.98
N THR A 118 -8.03 8.20 -0.12
CA THR A 118 -7.46 8.44 -1.44
C THR A 118 -7.65 9.88 -1.87
N GLY A 119 -8.84 10.45 -1.63
CA GLY A 119 -9.11 11.88 -1.86
C GLY A 119 -8.30 12.80 -0.95
N ILE A 120 -8.19 12.47 0.35
CA ILE A 120 -7.40 13.24 1.32
C ILE A 120 -5.91 13.27 0.94
N ALA A 121 -5.34 12.13 0.53
CA ALA A 121 -3.92 12.00 0.24
C ALA A 121 -3.53 12.44 -1.18
N MET A 122 -4.49 12.62 -2.08
CA MET A 122 -4.23 12.95 -3.49
C MET A 122 -3.26 14.13 -3.68
N PRO A 123 -3.42 15.29 -3.00
CA PRO A 123 -2.54 16.45 -3.19
C PRO A 123 -1.13 16.28 -2.60
N ILE A 124 -0.91 15.27 -1.78
CA ILE A 124 0.34 15.04 -1.04
C ILE A 124 1.00 13.69 -1.38
N THR A 125 0.60 13.07 -2.50
CA THR A 125 1.17 11.81 -3.00
C THR A 125 1.50 11.91 -4.49
N LYS A 126 2.35 11.03 -4.97
CA LYS A 126 2.59 10.86 -6.41
C LYS A 126 1.45 10.12 -7.11
N ALA A 127 0.81 9.20 -6.38
CA ALA A 127 -0.35 8.45 -6.84
C ALA A 127 -1.14 7.91 -5.65
N THR A 128 -2.44 7.74 -5.85
CA THR A 128 -3.34 7.03 -4.94
C THR A 128 -4.07 5.92 -5.69
N TYR A 129 -4.24 4.77 -5.06
CA TYR A 129 -4.95 3.63 -5.62
C TYR A 129 -6.02 3.14 -4.66
N LEU A 130 -7.23 2.92 -5.15
CA LEU A 130 -8.29 2.21 -4.43
C LEU A 130 -8.47 0.84 -5.05
N VAL A 131 -8.06 -0.22 -4.35
CA VAL A 131 -8.11 -1.59 -4.84
C VAL A 131 -9.45 -2.22 -4.49
N ARG A 132 -10.25 -2.49 -5.53
CA ARG A 132 -11.60 -3.08 -5.44
C ARG A 132 -11.65 -4.54 -5.88
N ASP A 133 -10.70 -4.94 -6.73
CA ASP A 133 -10.61 -6.29 -7.31
C ASP A 133 -9.29 -6.94 -6.86
N PRO A 134 -9.34 -8.09 -6.18
CA PRO A 134 -8.14 -8.79 -5.74
C PRO A 134 -7.20 -9.22 -6.89
N GLN A 135 -7.71 -9.38 -8.11
CA GLN A 135 -6.89 -9.71 -9.27
C GLN A 135 -5.92 -8.58 -9.66
N THR A 136 -6.24 -7.35 -9.29
CA THR A 136 -5.40 -6.18 -9.61
C THR A 136 -4.27 -5.94 -8.60
N ILE A 137 -4.24 -6.66 -7.46
CA ILE A 137 -3.23 -6.48 -6.41
C ILE A 137 -1.80 -6.52 -6.96
N PRO A 138 -1.37 -7.53 -7.75
CA PRO A 138 0.01 -7.64 -8.19
C PRO A 138 0.44 -6.44 -9.04
N ASP A 139 -0.41 -6.01 -9.97
CA ASP A 139 -0.11 -4.90 -10.87
C ASP A 139 -0.07 -3.56 -10.13
N VAL A 140 -1.05 -3.31 -9.24
CA VAL A 140 -1.08 -2.09 -8.42
C VAL A 140 0.14 -2.02 -7.50
N MET A 141 0.52 -3.12 -6.85
CA MET A 141 1.70 -3.15 -5.97
C MET A 141 2.98 -2.86 -6.75
N ARG A 142 3.20 -3.54 -7.88
CA ARG A 142 4.38 -3.30 -8.73
C ARG A 142 4.44 -1.86 -9.24
N GLN A 143 3.30 -1.31 -9.66
CA GLN A 143 3.20 0.07 -10.12
C GLN A 143 3.47 1.06 -8.99
N ALA A 144 2.91 0.86 -7.80
CA ALA A 144 3.09 1.74 -6.66
C ALA A 144 4.56 1.88 -6.26
N PHE A 145 5.28 0.76 -6.18
CA PHE A 145 6.73 0.76 -5.88
C PHE A 145 7.54 1.43 -6.98
N ALA A 146 7.22 1.15 -8.25
CA ALA A 146 7.87 1.81 -9.37
C ALA A 146 7.64 3.33 -9.36
N VAL A 147 6.39 3.78 -9.13
CA VAL A 147 6.04 5.21 -9.06
C VAL A 147 6.72 5.89 -7.87
N ALA A 148 6.76 5.23 -6.70
CA ALA A 148 7.42 5.78 -5.51
C ALA A 148 8.91 6.06 -5.75
N ALA A 149 9.61 5.15 -6.46
CA ALA A 149 11.07 5.18 -6.61
C ALA A 149 11.56 5.92 -7.87
N THR A 150 10.72 6.16 -8.89
CA THR A 150 11.17 6.69 -10.19
C THR A 150 10.97 8.21 -10.33
N GLY A 151 11.77 8.85 -11.18
CA GLY A 151 11.78 10.30 -11.36
C GLY A 151 12.13 11.01 -10.06
N ARG A 152 11.37 12.06 -9.68
CA ARG A 152 11.41 12.60 -8.32
C ARG A 152 10.75 11.56 -7.39
N PRO A 153 11.48 10.93 -6.47
CA PRO A 153 10.86 9.97 -5.54
C PRO A 153 9.77 10.63 -4.69
N GLY A 154 8.89 9.81 -4.12
CA GLY A 154 7.83 10.35 -3.26
C GLY A 154 6.82 9.29 -2.83
N PRO A 155 5.89 9.65 -1.94
CA PRO A 155 4.93 8.74 -1.37
C PRO A 155 3.86 8.32 -2.36
N VAL A 156 3.39 7.09 -2.20
CA VAL A 156 2.23 6.51 -2.88
C VAL A 156 1.31 5.91 -1.82
N LEU A 157 0.01 6.10 -1.97
CA LEU A 157 -0.99 5.46 -1.11
C LEU A 157 -1.75 4.38 -1.88
N ILE A 158 -1.91 3.22 -1.26
CA ILE A 158 -2.78 2.13 -1.73
C ILE A 158 -3.81 1.85 -0.64
N ASP A 159 -5.09 2.00 -0.96
CA ASP A 159 -6.20 1.69 -0.06
C ASP A 159 -6.91 0.43 -0.55
N PHE A 160 -6.89 -0.64 0.24
CA PHE A 160 -7.54 -1.90 -0.08
C PHE A 160 -8.92 -1.99 0.54
N LEU A 161 -9.95 -2.29 -0.23
CA LEU A 161 -11.23 -2.63 0.38
C LEU A 161 -11.11 -3.96 1.14
N LYS A 162 -11.68 -4.04 2.34
CA LYS A 162 -11.54 -5.20 3.23
C LYS A 162 -11.87 -6.54 2.56
N ASN A 163 -12.89 -6.57 1.70
CA ASN A 163 -13.29 -7.79 0.97
C ASN A 163 -12.21 -8.32 0.01
N VAL A 164 -11.31 -7.46 -0.47
CA VAL A 164 -10.19 -7.84 -1.36
C VAL A 164 -9.18 -8.73 -0.63
N THR A 165 -9.07 -8.58 0.68
CA THR A 165 -8.14 -9.32 1.54
C THR A 165 -8.76 -10.53 2.25
N PHE A 166 -10.05 -10.83 2.01
CA PHE A 166 -10.75 -11.91 2.71
C PHE A 166 -10.11 -13.28 2.48
N PRO A 167 -10.11 -14.15 3.51
CA PRO A 167 -9.54 -15.50 3.42
C PRO A 167 -10.26 -16.40 2.40
N THR A 168 -11.51 -16.07 2.07
CA THR A 168 -12.34 -16.82 1.12
C THR A 168 -12.12 -16.43 -0.34
N THR A 169 -11.44 -15.30 -0.59
CA THR A 169 -11.18 -14.81 -1.95
C THR A 169 -9.84 -15.36 -2.43
N MET A 170 -9.88 -16.42 -3.25
CA MET A 170 -8.68 -17.06 -3.80
C MET A 170 -8.51 -16.71 -5.25
N ILE A 171 -7.33 -16.20 -5.62
CA ILE A 171 -6.98 -15.87 -7.00
C ILE A 171 -5.66 -16.53 -7.42
N ASP A 172 -5.48 -16.69 -8.73
CA ASP A 172 -4.22 -17.18 -9.29
C ASP A 172 -3.14 -16.10 -9.23
N TYR A 173 -1.98 -16.46 -8.72
CA TYR A 173 -0.84 -15.57 -8.55
C TYR A 173 0.43 -16.17 -9.12
N GLU A 174 1.23 -15.36 -9.82
CA GLU A 174 2.56 -15.68 -10.31
C GLU A 174 3.59 -14.73 -9.68
N PHE A 175 4.55 -15.31 -8.94
CA PHE A 175 5.67 -14.56 -8.37
C PHE A 175 6.62 -14.12 -9.46
N ILE A 176 6.88 -12.82 -9.55
CA ILE A 176 7.82 -12.24 -10.50
C ILE A 176 8.98 -11.61 -9.71
N PRO A 177 10.18 -12.22 -9.73
CA PRO A 177 11.33 -11.68 -9.00
C PRO A 177 11.67 -10.26 -9.42
N TRP A 178 12.01 -9.41 -8.46
CA TRP A 178 12.49 -8.05 -8.73
C TRP A 178 13.70 -8.08 -9.67
N LYS A 179 13.63 -7.28 -10.75
CA LYS A 179 14.76 -7.00 -11.63
C LYS A 179 15.06 -5.50 -11.56
N GLU A 180 16.29 -5.14 -11.24
CA GLU A 180 16.74 -3.74 -11.05
C GLU A 180 16.46 -2.79 -12.24
N ASN A 181 16.19 -3.33 -13.42
CA ASN A 181 15.97 -2.56 -14.66
C ASN A 181 14.57 -2.73 -15.25
N ARG A 182 13.53 -2.91 -14.45
CA ARG A 182 12.19 -2.77 -15.01
C ARG A 182 11.90 -1.29 -15.25
N SER A 183 12.12 -0.83 -16.49
CA SER A 183 11.40 0.35 -16.97
C SER A 183 9.91 0.07 -16.76
N CYS A 184 9.28 0.80 -15.86
CA CYS A 184 7.83 0.82 -15.74
C CYS A 184 7.29 1.12 -17.15
N GLY A 185 6.54 0.19 -17.74
CA GLY A 185 5.75 0.50 -18.93
C GLY A 185 5.01 1.80 -18.64
N SER A 186 4.95 2.70 -19.63
CA SER A 186 4.52 4.08 -19.39
C SER A 186 3.25 4.08 -18.53
N ILE A 187 3.20 4.94 -17.51
CA ILE A 187 2.02 5.16 -16.65
C ILE A 187 0.73 5.28 -17.47
N ARG A 188 0.85 5.73 -18.73
CA ARG A 188 -0.21 5.82 -19.73
C ARG A 188 -0.81 4.47 -20.13
N GLU A 189 -0.01 3.42 -20.29
CA GLU A 189 -0.51 2.10 -20.73
C GLU A 189 -1.21 1.33 -19.61
N LEU A 190 -0.77 1.52 -18.36
CA LEU A 190 -1.40 0.92 -17.18
C LEU A 190 -2.70 1.64 -16.82
N ASN A 191 -2.76 2.95 -16.91
CA ASN A 191 -3.99 3.73 -16.72
C ASN A 191 -5.09 3.36 -17.74
N LEU A 192 -4.72 3.06 -18.99
CA LEU A 192 -5.67 2.62 -20.03
C LEU A 192 -6.25 1.21 -19.74
N ARG A 193 -5.48 0.31 -19.14
CA ARG A 193 -5.95 -1.03 -18.79
C ARG A 193 -6.92 -1.05 -17.60
N HIS A 194 -6.82 -0.09 -16.68
CA HIS A 194 -7.59 -0.03 -15.43
C HIS A 194 -8.59 1.13 -15.39
N GLY A 195 -8.82 1.86 -16.49
CA GLY A 195 -9.81 2.95 -16.55
C GLY A 195 -9.45 4.18 -15.70
N LEU A 196 -8.21 4.30 -15.25
CA LEU A 196 -7.74 5.44 -14.48
C LEU A 196 -7.41 6.59 -15.45
N LYS A 197 -8.01 7.78 -15.24
CA LYS A 197 -7.63 8.97 -16.00
C LYS A 197 -6.21 9.39 -15.59
N PRO A 198 -5.35 9.75 -16.57
CA PRO A 198 -4.04 10.31 -16.24
C PRO A 198 -4.21 11.64 -15.48
N PRO A 199 -3.27 11.96 -14.58
CA PRO A 199 -3.24 13.27 -13.91
C PRO A 199 -3.06 14.41 -14.90
#